data_6487ed41c089cee9d40e5ba7bb511c97
#
_entry.id   6487ed41c089cee9d40e5ba7bb511c97
#
_cell.length_a   1.000
_cell.length_b   1.000
_cell.length_c   1.000
_cell.angle_alpha   90.00
_cell.angle_beta   90.00
_cell.angle_gamma   90.00
#
_symmetry.space_group_name_H-M   'P 1'
#
loop_
_entity.id
_entity.type
_entity.pdbx_description
1 polymer ?
#
loop_
_entity_poly.entity_id
_entity_poly.type
_entity_poly.pdbx_seq_one_letter_code
_entity_poly.pdbx_strand_id
1 'polypeptide(L)'
;LKPLREGEMRNEAGHLCFEQALGADASAVVFFLSDLDSALDQLGNRGYRSAQLEAGVLGGNMYMAAHSLGLGATGMTFFDDAVTAFFSPHAAGKSLMFLVGLGRTGTPNQGRPFRSKYGVLKDSLARGATGERRPVPDWLYSN
;
A
#
# COMPACT_ATOMS: atom_id res chain seq x y z
N LEU A 1 2.55 2.35 -22.60
CA LEU A 1 3.55 1.53 -21.88
C LEU A 1 4.81 1.40 -22.72
N LYS A 2 5.97 1.59 -22.10
CA LYS A 2 7.27 1.42 -22.72
C LYS A 2 8.01 0.29 -21.99
N PRO A 3 8.39 -0.81 -22.66
CA PRO A 3 9.20 -1.84 -22.03
C PRO A 3 10.59 -1.26 -21.73
N LEU A 4 11.09 -1.49 -20.52
CA LEU A 4 12.43 -1.09 -20.09
C LEU A 4 13.39 -2.27 -20.07
N ARG A 5 12.90 -3.44 -19.69
CA ARG A 5 13.65 -4.69 -19.59
C ARG A 5 12.71 -5.86 -19.85
N GLU A 6 13.24 -6.91 -20.43
CA GLU A 6 12.53 -8.19 -20.63
C GLU A 6 13.25 -9.29 -19.82
N GLY A 7 12.51 -10.30 -19.40
CA GLY A 7 13.02 -11.45 -18.66
C GLY A 7 12.19 -11.83 -17.45
N GLU A 8 12.67 -12.83 -16.71
CA GLU A 8 12.07 -13.26 -15.46
C GLU A 8 12.50 -12.31 -14.33
N MET A 9 11.55 -11.61 -13.71
CA MET A 9 11.79 -10.56 -12.72
C MET A 9 11.18 -10.89 -11.34
N ARG A 10 10.78 -12.15 -11.11
CA ARG A 10 10.10 -12.51 -9.87
C ARG A 10 10.97 -12.35 -8.62
N ASN A 11 12.22 -12.81 -8.71
CA ASN A 11 13.15 -12.71 -7.58
C ASN A 11 13.47 -11.23 -7.28
N GLU A 12 13.71 -10.45 -8.31
CA GLU A 12 13.93 -9.01 -8.18
C GLU A 12 12.71 -8.32 -7.58
N ALA A 13 11.51 -8.66 -8.05
CA ALA A 13 10.28 -8.09 -7.49
C ALA A 13 10.11 -8.45 -6.00
N GLY A 14 10.40 -9.70 -5.61
CA GLY A 14 10.40 -10.11 -4.21
C GLY A 14 11.39 -9.33 -3.37
N HIS A 15 12.62 -9.16 -3.87
CA HIS A 15 13.65 -8.36 -3.20
C HIS A 15 13.20 -6.90 -3.06
N LEU A 16 12.78 -6.26 -4.14
CA LEU A 16 12.34 -4.86 -4.12
C LEU A 16 11.16 -4.63 -3.17
N CYS A 17 10.31 -5.64 -2.98
CA CYS A 17 9.20 -5.65 -2.03
C CYS A 17 9.62 -6.03 -0.60
N PHE A 18 10.81 -5.69 -0.18
CA PHE A 18 11.33 -5.95 1.17
C PHE A 18 11.41 -7.45 1.50
N GLU A 19 11.94 -8.26 0.59
CA GLU A 19 12.06 -9.73 0.69
C GLU A 19 10.72 -10.46 0.91
N GLN A 20 9.62 -9.86 0.46
CA GLN A 20 8.32 -10.48 0.60
C GLN A 20 8.03 -11.43 -0.55
N ALA A 21 7.76 -12.69 -0.24
CA ALA A 21 7.37 -13.71 -1.23
C ALA A 21 6.17 -13.26 -2.08
N LEU A 22 5.27 -12.48 -1.51
CA LEU A 22 4.12 -11.92 -2.21
C LEU A 22 4.52 -11.05 -3.41
N GLY A 23 5.64 -10.31 -3.32
CA GLY A 23 6.18 -9.53 -4.45
C GLY A 23 6.63 -10.43 -5.60
N ALA A 24 7.25 -11.58 -5.28
CA ALA A 24 7.66 -12.57 -6.27
C ALA A 24 6.47 -13.33 -6.87
N ASP A 25 5.43 -13.60 -6.08
CA ASP A 25 4.25 -14.37 -6.48
C ASP A 25 3.20 -13.53 -7.21
N ALA A 26 3.27 -12.21 -7.09
CA ALA A 26 2.33 -11.29 -7.73
C ALA A 26 2.35 -11.43 -9.26
N SER A 27 1.19 -11.26 -9.89
CA SER A 27 1.08 -11.20 -11.36
C SER A 27 1.66 -9.90 -11.91
N ALA A 28 1.61 -8.82 -11.12
CA ALA A 28 2.24 -7.54 -11.39
C ALA A 28 2.54 -6.82 -10.08
N VAL A 29 3.63 -6.08 -10.05
CA VAL A 29 3.93 -5.12 -8.97
C VAL A 29 4.07 -3.74 -9.60
N VAL A 30 3.34 -2.78 -9.08
CA VAL A 30 3.32 -1.40 -9.58
C VAL A 30 3.99 -0.50 -8.55
N PHE A 31 5.01 0.22 -8.99
CA PHE A 31 5.80 1.13 -8.19
C PHE A 31 5.44 2.58 -8.56
N PHE A 32 5.07 3.39 -7.58
CA PHE A 32 4.72 4.80 -7.75
C PHE A 32 5.90 5.67 -7.35
N LEU A 33 6.62 6.17 -8.33
CA LEU A 33 7.78 7.04 -8.13
C LEU A 33 7.38 8.50 -8.34
N SER A 34 7.91 9.39 -7.51
CA SER A 34 7.71 10.84 -7.57
C SER A 34 9.04 11.56 -7.74
N ASP A 35 9.05 12.65 -8.49
CA ASP A 35 10.09 13.68 -8.41
C ASP A 35 9.86 14.48 -7.12
N LEU A 36 10.45 13.95 -6.04
CA LEU A 36 10.21 14.50 -4.71
C LEU A 36 10.88 15.85 -4.52
N ASP A 37 12.05 16.06 -5.11
CA ASP A 37 12.78 17.32 -5.00
C ASP A 37 11.95 18.47 -5.62
N SER A 38 11.40 18.25 -6.81
CA SER A 38 10.49 19.20 -7.44
C SER A 38 9.24 19.51 -6.61
N ALA A 39 8.68 18.50 -5.94
CA ALA A 39 7.53 18.70 -5.06
C ALA A 39 7.91 19.49 -3.79
N LEU A 40 9.10 19.25 -3.24
CA LEU A 40 9.62 19.96 -2.08
C LEU A 40 9.95 21.42 -2.42
N ASP A 41 10.53 21.68 -3.59
CA ASP A 41 10.83 23.03 -4.06
C ASP A 41 9.56 23.88 -4.22
N GLN A 42 8.48 23.30 -4.67
CA GLN A 42 7.20 24.00 -4.89
C GLN A 42 6.37 24.16 -3.61
N LEU A 43 6.37 23.18 -2.72
CA LEU A 43 5.43 23.08 -1.59
C LEU A 43 6.14 23.05 -0.23
N GLY A 44 7.47 23.14 -0.20
CA GLY A 44 8.26 22.97 1.02
C GLY A 44 8.01 21.58 1.65
N ASN A 45 8.07 21.50 2.96
CA ASN A 45 7.85 20.22 3.69
C ASN A 45 6.48 19.56 3.42
N ARG A 46 5.52 20.31 2.88
CA ARG A 46 4.22 19.75 2.48
C ARG A 46 4.31 18.91 1.20
N GLY A 47 5.34 19.12 0.38
CA GLY A 47 5.57 18.38 -0.87
C GLY A 47 5.64 16.88 -0.63
N TYR A 48 6.34 16.43 0.41
CA TYR A 48 6.39 15.01 0.75
C TYR A 48 5.00 14.43 1.04
N ARG A 49 4.19 15.11 1.86
CA ARG A 49 2.81 14.66 2.15
C ARG A 49 1.94 14.64 0.90
N SER A 50 2.10 15.64 0.03
CA SER A 50 1.33 15.70 -1.22
C SER A 50 1.67 14.53 -2.14
N ALA A 51 2.96 14.21 -2.31
CA ALA A 51 3.40 13.04 -3.09
C ALA A 51 2.88 11.72 -2.51
N GLN A 52 2.91 11.57 -1.18
CA GLN A 52 2.36 10.39 -0.50
C GLN A 52 0.84 10.26 -0.67
N LEU A 53 0.10 11.36 -0.56
CA LEU A 53 -1.35 11.36 -0.76
C LEU A 53 -1.71 11.03 -2.19
N GLU A 54 -1.01 11.59 -3.17
CA GLU A 54 -1.23 11.30 -4.59
C GLU A 54 -0.97 9.82 -4.90
N ALA A 55 0.16 9.28 -4.44
CA ALA A 55 0.46 7.86 -4.58
C ALA A 55 -0.60 6.97 -3.91
N GLY A 56 -1.10 7.36 -2.73
CA GLY A 56 -2.17 6.68 -2.04
C GLY A 56 -3.49 6.69 -2.81
N VAL A 57 -3.85 7.82 -3.44
CA VAL A 57 -5.05 7.91 -4.30
C VAL A 57 -4.92 7.01 -5.53
N LEU A 58 -3.76 7.03 -6.20
CA LEU A 58 -3.50 6.16 -7.34
C LEU A 58 -3.53 4.69 -6.94
N GLY A 59 -2.92 4.33 -5.81
CA GLY A 59 -2.98 2.99 -5.25
C GLY A 59 -4.41 2.56 -4.93
N GLY A 60 -5.21 3.44 -4.32
CA GLY A 60 -6.63 3.19 -4.05
C GLY A 60 -7.43 2.90 -5.33
N ASN A 61 -7.19 3.66 -6.39
CA ASN A 61 -7.80 3.41 -7.70
C ASN A 61 -7.40 2.02 -8.25
N MET A 62 -6.15 1.60 -8.05
CA MET A 62 -5.71 0.26 -8.45
C MET A 62 -6.39 -0.85 -7.66
N TYR A 63 -6.62 -0.66 -6.36
CA TYR A 63 -7.40 -1.61 -5.56
C TYR A 63 -8.82 -1.77 -6.13
N MET A 64 -9.48 -0.67 -6.43
CA MET A 64 -10.82 -0.69 -7.01
C MET A 64 -10.84 -1.38 -8.37
N ALA A 65 -9.88 -1.06 -9.24
CA ALA A 65 -9.76 -1.69 -10.56
C ALA A 65 -9.47 -3.19 -10.45
N ALA A 66 -8.53 -3.59 -9.61
CA ALA A 66 -8.23 -5.00 -9.36
C ALA A 66 -9.47 -5.77 -8.88
N HIS A 67 -10.17 -5.21 -7.90
CA HIS A 67 -11.36 -5.82 -7.33
C HIS A 67 -12.48 -5.98 -8.38
N SER A 68 -12.69 -4.99 -9.24
CA SER A 68 -13.67 -5.05 -10.32
C SER A 68 -13.35 -6.16 -11.36
N LEU A 69 -12.08 -6.53 -11.47
CA LEU A 69 -11.61 -7.62 -12.34
C LEU A 69 -11.52 -8.98 -11.62
N GLY A 70 -11.98 -9.08 -10.37
CA GLY A 70 -11.87 -10.29 -9.57
C GLY A 70 -10.45 -10.63 -9.14
N LEU A 71 -9.56 -9.64 -9.12
CA LEU A 71 -8.17 -9.76 -8.67
C LEU A 71 -8.01 -9.26 -7.24
N GLY A 72 -6.95 -9.71 -6.57
CA GLY A 72 -6.48 -9.16 -5.32
C GLY A 72 -5.49 -8.02 -5.56
N ALA A 73 -5.44 -7.08 -4.62
CA ALA A 73 -4.46 -6.02 -4.57
C ALA A 73 -3.98 -5.84 -3.13
N THR A 74 -2.70 -5.54 -2.95
CA THR A 74 -2.14 -5.22 -1.64
C THR A 74 -0.96 -4.27 -1.75
N GLY A 75 -0.93 -3.28 -0.85
CA GLY A 75 0.27 -2.47 -0.62
C GLY A 75 1.31 -3.29 0.15
N MET A 76 2.57 -3.08 -0.17
CA MET A 76 3.69 -3.75 0.49
C MET A 76 4.78 -2.75 0.87
N THR A 77 5.66 -3.15 1.79
CA THR A 77 6.87 -2.42 2.12
C THR A 77 7.94 -2.66 1.04
N PHE A 78 8.91 -1.77 0.94
CA PHE A 78 9.92 -1.78 -0.13
C PHE A 78 11.28 -1.26 0.34
N PHE A 79 12.31 -1.55 -0.47
CA PHE A 79 13.61 -0.92 -0.39
C PHE A 79 13.69 0.23 -1.40
N ASP A 80 13.58 1.49 -0.93
CA ASP A 80 13.51 2.68 -1.79
C ASP A 80 14.71 2.81 -2.74
N ASP A 81 15.91 2.76 -2.20
CA ASP A 81 17.15 2.88 -2.97
C ASP A 81 17.30 1.74 -4.00
N ALA A 82 16.91 0.52 -3.63
CA ALA A 82 16.95 -0.62 -4.54
C ALA A 82 15.98 -0.47 -5.71
N VAL A 83 14.76 0.03 -5.44
CA VAL A 83 13.77 0.32 -6.50
C VAL A 83 14.28 1.41 -7.43
N THR A 84 14.81 2.50 -6.89
CA THR A 84 15.37 3.59 -7.68
C THR A 84 16.54 3.10 -8.55
N ALA A 85 17.44 2.31 -7.99
CA ALA A 85 18.56 1.70 -8.74
C ALA A 85 18.07 0.76 -9.85
N PHE A 86 17.07 -0.08 -9.56
CA PHE A 86 16.51 -1.05 -10.51
C PHE A 86 15.89 -0.37 -11.75
N PHE A 87 15.17 0.72 -11.56
CA PHE A 87 14.52 1.47 -12.63
C PHE A 87 15.38 2.56 -13.26
N SER A 88 16.61 2.77 -12.79
CA SER A 88 17.53 3.75 -13.38
C SER A 88 17.96 3.33 -14.79
N PRO A 89 18.22 4.31 -15.71
CA PRO A 89 18.27 5.75 -15.48
C PRO A 89 16.89 6.43 -15.40
N HIS A 90 15.79 5.74 -15.66
CA HIS A 90 14.44 6.35 -15.71
C HIS A 90 13.95 6.83 -14.34
N ALA A 91 14.42 6.20 -13.25
CA ALA A 91 14.11 6.57 -11.87
C ALA A 91 15.17 7.47 -11.21
N ALA A 92 16.21 7.87 -11.94
CA ALA A 92 17.22 8.76 -11.39
C ALA A 92 16.59 10.06 -10.86
N GLY A 93 16.92 10.44 -9.62
CA GLY A 93 16.36 11.62 -8.94
C GLY A 93 14.91 11.48 -8.49
N LYS A 94 14.35 10.26 -8.52
CA LYS A 94 12.98 9.99 -8.03
C LYS A 94 13.02 9.15 -6.76
N SER A 95 11.97 9.30 -5.96
CA SER A 95 11.75 8.51 -4.75
C SER A 95 10.48 7.67 -4.89
N LEU A 96 10.52 6.45 -4.34
CA LEU A 96 9.37 5.58 -4.30
C LEU A 96 8.41 6.03 -3.19
N MET A 97 7.16 6.30 -3.55
CA MET A 97 6.14 6.74 -2.60
C MET A 97 5.26 5.61 -2.13
N PHE A 98 4.94 4.68 -3.02
CA PHE A 98 4.05 3.57 -2.72
C PHE A 98 4.24 2.43 -3.72
N LEU A 99 3.84 1.22 -3.35
CA LEU A 99 3.74 0.12 -4.30
C LEU A 99 2.50 -0.74 -4.03
N VAL A 100 2.00 -1.38 -5.09
CA VAL A 100 0.86 -2.29 -5.03
C VAL A 100 1.19 -3.56 -5.81
N GLY A 101 1.10 -4.71 -5.13
CA GLY A 101 1.08 -6.03 -5.76
C GLY A 101 -0.32 -6.38 -6.22
N LEU A 102 -0.42 -6.94 -7.42
CA LEU A 102 -1.67 -7.35 -8.05
C LEU A 102 -1.59 -8.83 -8.44
N GLY A 103 -2.66 -9.58 -8.24
CA GLY A 103 -2.67 -10.98 -8.64
C GLY A 103 -3.97 -11.70 -8.37
N ARG A 104 -4.03 -12.96 -8.78
CA ARG A 104 -5.14 -13.83 -8.40
C ARG A 104 -4.89 -14.39 -7.01
N THR A 105 -5.91 -14.37 -6.17
CA THR A 105 -5.87 -15.10 -4.90
C THR A 105 -6.05 -16.59 -5.19
N GLY A 106 -5.17 -17.45 -4.67
CA GLY A 106 -5.23 -18.91 -4.89
C GLY A 106 -6.44 -19.60 -4.26
N THR A 107 -7.10 -18.96 -3.33
CA THR A 107 -8.38 -19.37 -2.76
C THR A 107 -9.43 -18.31 -3.08
N PRO A 108 -10.68 -18.70 -3.42
CA PRO A 108 -11.77 -17.74 -3.48
C PRO A 108 -11.74 -16.94 -2.18
N ASN A 109 -11.75 -15.63 -2.31
CA ASN A 109 -11.67 -14.70 -1.19
C ASN A 109 -12.83 -15.00 -0.23
N GLN A 110 -12.64 -15.99 0.63
CA GLN A 110 -13.45 -16.11 1.83
C GLN A 110 -12.98 -14.95 2.70
N GLY A 111 -13.58 -13.80 2.42
CA GLY A 111 -13.33 -12.62 3.23
C GLY A 111 -13.46 -13.06 4.69
N ARG A 112 -12.42 -12.86 5.48
CA ARG A 112 -12.56 -13.02 6.94
C ARG A 112 -13.80 -12.24 7.31
N PRO A 113 -14.79 -12.85 8.01
CA PRO A 113 -16.01 -12.16 8.34
C PRO A 113 -15.62 -10.88 9.08
N PHE A 114 -15.77 -9.74 8.40
CA PHE A 114 -15.48 -8.44 8.97
C PHE A 114 -16.56 -8.16 10.02
N ARG A 115 -16.22 -8.29 11.28
CA ARG A 115 -17.05 -7.76 12.35
C ARG A 115 -16.78 -6.26 12.46
N SER A 116 -17.69 -5.47 11.95
CA SER A 116 -17.62 -4.03 12.16
C SER A 116 -17.62 -3.75 13.68
N LYS A 117 -16.59 -3.05 14.15
CA LYS A 117 -16.53 -2.55 15.52
C LYS A 117 -17.37 -1.26 15.70
N TYR A 118 -18.10 -0.84 14.64
CA TYR A 118 -18.90 0.38 14.67
C TYR A 118 -19.94 0.39 15.80
N GLY A 119 -20.62 -0.73 16.04
CA GLY A 119 -21.57 -0.85 17.17
C GLY A 119 -20.89 -0.61 18.51
N VAL A 120 -19.73 -1.24 18.73
CA VAL A 120 -18.92 -1.07 19.96
C VAL A 120 -18.44 0.36 20.10
N LEU A 121 -18.00 1.00 19.02
CA LEU A 121 -17.56 2.39 19.02
C LEU A 121 -18.74 3.34 19.30
N LYS A 122 -19.87 3.13 18.65
CA LYS A 122 -21.10 3.92 18.86
C LYS A 122 -21.55 3.86 20.33
N ASP A 123 -21.55 2.66 20.91
CA ASP A 123 -21.92 2.46 22.32
C ASP A 123 -20.90 3.06 23.29
N SER A 124 -19.62 3.05 22.92
CA SER A 124 -18.56 3.69 23.72
C SER A 124 -18.67 5.22 23.67
N LEU A 125 -18.96 5.79 22.50
CA LEU A 125 -19.17 7.23 22.36
C LEU A 125 -20.43 7.70 23.11
N ALA A 126 -21.52 6.93 23.03
CA ALA A 126 -22.75 7.24 23.77
C ALA A 126 -22.53 7.21 25.29
N ARG A 127 -21.74 6.24 25.79
CA ARG A 127 -21.36 6.14 27.21
C ARG A 127 -20.35 7.20 27.64
N GLY A 128 -19.40 7.57 26.76
CA GLY A 128 -18.47 8.67 27.02
C GLY A 128 -19.18 10.00 27.24
N ALA A 129 -20.33 10.21 26.58
CA ALA A 129 -21.19 11.36 26.78
C ALA A 129 -21.88 11.33 28.19
N THR A 130 -22.04 10.18 28.81
CA THR A 130 -22.61 10.00 30.17
C THR A 130 -21.56 9.90 31.28
N GLY A 131 -20.25 10.03 30.96
CA GLY A 131 -19.16 10.01 31.95
C GLY A 131 -18.76 8.64 32.47
N GLU A 132 -19.40 7.56 32.05
CA GLU A 132 -19.03 6.19 32.43
C GLU A 132 -17.87 5.65 31.59
N ARG A 133 -16.68 5.57 32.16
CA ARG A 133 -15.53 4.87 31.54
C ARG A 133 -15.62 3.37 31.86
N ARG A 134 -15.88 2.54 30.83
CA ARG A 134 -15.61 1.11 30.96
C ARG A 134 -14.14 0.82 30.72
N PRO A 135 -13.54 -0.14 31.44
CA PRO A 135 -12.22 -0.64 31.11
C PRO A 135 -12.24 -1.18 29.65
N VAL A 136 -11.18 -0.88 28.91
CA VAL A 136 -11.01 -1.37 27.55
C VAL A 136 -10.88 -2.89 27.61
N PRO A 137 -11.69 -3.68 26.89
CA PRO A 137 -11.64 -5.12 26.95
C PRO A 137 -10.27 -5.66 26.49
N ASP A 138 -9.70 -6.62 27.21
CA ASP A 138 -8.37 -7.21 26.93
C ASP A 138 -8.21 -7.78 25.52
N TRP A 139 -9.31 -8.21 24.88
CA TRP A 139 -9.31 -8.71 23.51
C TRP A 139 -8.99 -7.63 22.45
N LEU A 140 -9.00 -6.34 22.83
CA LEU A 140 -8.64 -5.24 21.91
C LEU A 140 -7.12 -5.22 21.67
N TYR A 141 -6.34 -5.81 22.55
CA TYR A 141 -4.87 -5.89 22.52
C TYR A 141 -4.31 -7.30 22.27
N SER A 142 -5.18 -8.31 22.22
CA SER A 142 -4.76 -9.65 21.81
C SER A 142 -4.70 -9.73 20.27
N ASN A 143 -3.48 -9.97 19.76
CA ASN A 143 -3.16 -10.22 18.37
C ASN A 143 -3.88 -11.46 17.80
#